data_3a76cce19af098e8c90c60e53be71d2e
#
_entry.id   3a76cce19af098e8c90c60e53be71d2e
#
_cell.length_a   1.000
_cell.length_b   1.000
_cell.length_c   1.000
_cell.angle_alpha   90.00
_cell.angle_beta   90.00
_cell.angle_gamma   90.00
#
_symmetry.space_group_name_H-M   'P 1'
#
loop_
_entity.id
_entity.type
_entity.pdbx_description
1 polymer ?
#
loop_
_entity_poly.entity_id
_entity_poly.type
_entity_poly.pdbx_seq_one_letter_code
_entity_poly.pdbx_strand_id
1 'polypeptide(L)'
;MAKANTGTTVKKVLLRIKRYWFFLILSILMAAVTVASSLYVPILIGNAIDYIIGPQNVEFKAIMAILSEVGIVIAITALSQWIMNICNNKITYHVTRDIRDEAIEKIEVLPLKYIDGHSYGEVVSRVIADVDQFADGLLMGFTQFFSGVLTILGTLGFMLSINVKITLVVIVITPLSLFVASFIAKHTYQMFKLQSETRGEQTALIDEMIGGQKVVQAYCYEDEALERFDEINDRLQKCSLKAIFYSSITNPSTRFINSLVYAGVAVSGAISAIYGRLTVGQLSCFLSYANQYTKPFNEISGVVTELQNAIACAARIFELIEEEPEIPDSKDAAVLENVDGTVDLEHVAFSYVPDKKLIEDFNLHVKQGQRIAIVGPTGCGKTTLINPLMRFYDVNDGKISVSGIDIREMTRHSLRAGYGMVLQDTWLKTGTIRENIVMGKPDATDEEVIAAAKAVHAHSFIKRLPKGYDTFITEDGGGLSQGQKQLLCITRVMLCHPPMLILDEATSSIDTRTEIKIQNAFAKLMEGRTSFIVAHRLSTIQNADVILVMKDGKIIEQGNHEELLAKQGFYANLYQSQFAK
;
A
#
# COMPACT_ATOMS: atom_id res chain seq x y z
N MET A 1 -18.70 1.89 -1.12
CA MET A 1 -17.82 0.85 -0.56
C MET A 1 -18.66 -0.35 -0.18
N ALA A 2 -18.58 -1.45 -0.94
CA ALA A 2 -19.22 -2.70 -0.58
C ALA A 2 -18.60 -3.18 0.74
N LYS A 3 -19.43 -3.52 1.75
CA LYS A 3 -18.96 -4.16 2.98
C LYS A 3 -18.23 -5.44 2.58
N ALA A 4 -16.90 -5.42 2.59
CA ALA A 4 -16.11 -6.63 2.43
C ALA A 4 -16.66 -7.67 3.41
N ASN A 5 -17.11 -8.81 2.90
CA ASN A 5 -17.73 -9.83 3.73
C ASN A 5 -16.62 -10.44 4.60
N THR A 6 -16.55 -10.00 5.86
CA THR A 6 -15.52 -10.41 6.84
C THR A 6 -15.29 -11.93 6.85
N GLY A 7 -16.37 -12.71 6.67
CA GLY A 7 -16.28 -14.17 6.58
C GLY A 7 -15.49 -14.67 5.37
N THR A 8 -15.62 -14.00 4.22
CA THR A 8 -14.88 -14.35 3.00
C THR A 8 -13.39 -14.04 3.16
N THR A 9 -13.06 -12.87 3.73
CA THR A 9 -11.67 -12.48 4.01
C THR A 9 -10.98 -13.46 4.98
N VAL A 10 -11.64 -13.80 6.08
CA VAL A 10 -11.13 -14.79 7.03
C VAL A 10 -10.88 -16.15 6.36
N LYS A 11 -11.80 -16.61 5.50
CA LYS A 11 -11.62 -17.86 4.75
C LYS A 11 -10.38 -17.81 3.85
N LYS A 12 -10.15 -16.69 3.16
CA LYS A 12 -8.96 -16.49 2.30
C LYS A 12 -7.67 -16.53 3.11
N VAL A 13 -7.64 -15.85 4.26
CA VAL A 13 -6.50 -15.88 5.19
C VAL A 13 -6.23 -17.31 5.66
N LEU A 14 -7.26 -18.04 6.10
CA LEU A 14 -7.11 -19.42 6.56
C LEU A 14 -6.61 -20.37 5.46
N LEU A 15 -7.02 -20.15 4.20
CA LEU A 15 -6.52 -20.95 3.07
C LEU A 15 -5.01 -20.74 2.84
N ARG A 16 -4.49 -19.51 3.03
CA ARG A 16 -3.04 -19.24 2.91
C ARG A 16 -2.27 -19.82 4.09
N ILE A 17 -2.79 -19.70 5.30
CA ILE A 17 -2.20 -20.32 6.50
C ILE A 17 -2.15 -21.85 6.37
N LYS A 18 -3.14 -22.46 5.73
CA LYS A 18 -3.20 -23.90 5.51
C LYS A 18 -1.94 -24.44 4.81
N ARG A 19 -1.26 -23.66 3.97
CA ARG A 19 0.02 -24.05 3.36
C ARG A 19 1.10 -24.36 4.40
N TYR A 20 1.00 -23.75 5.58
CA TYR A 20 1.94 -23.89 6.70
C TYR A 20 1.38 -24.73 7.85
N TRP A 21 0.46 -25.66 7.55
CA TRP A 21 -0.29 -26.47 8.52
C TRP A 21 0.58 -27.21 9.55
N PHE A 22 1.78 -27.64 9.14
CA PHE A 22 2.72 -28.32 10.05
C PHE A 22 3.15 -27.40 11.20
N PHE A 23 3.55 -26.16 10.88
CA PHE A 23 3.93 -25.19 11.91
C PHE A 23 2.74 -24.77 12.76
N LEU A 24 1.53 -24.71 12.17
CA LEU A 24 0.30 -24.39 12.89
C LEU A 24 -0.02 -25.46 13.94
N ILE A 25 0.01 -26.74 13.57
CA ILE A 25 -0.24 -27.86 14.51
C ILE A 25 0.84 -27.87 15.60
N LEU A 26 2.10 -27.73 15.22
CA LEU A 26 3.21 -27.68 16.19
C LEU A 26 3.06 -26.51 17.15
N SER A 27 2.66 -25.34 16.67
CA SER A 27 2.39 -24.17 17.51
C SER A 27 1.26 -24.42 18.51
N ILE A 28 0.13 -24.98 18.06
CA ILE A 28 -1.00 -25.31 18.94
C ILE A 28 -0.61 -26.35 19.99
N LEU A 29 0.15 -27.37 19.60
CA LEU A 29 0.63 -28.40 20.52
C LEU A 29 1.57 -27.81 21.57
N MET A 30 2.52 -26.97 21.15
CA MET A 30 3.44 -26.28 22.06
C MET A 30 2.70 -25.29 22.98
N ALA A 31 1.67 -24.60 22.50
CA ALA A 31 0.81 -23.76 23.31
C ALA A 31 0.09 -24.59 24.39
N ALA A 32 -0.46 -25.75 24.05
CA ALA A 32 -1.10 -26.64 25.01
C ALA A 32 -0.12 -27.15 26.08
N VAL A 33 1.10 -27.54 25.68
CA VAL A 33 2.16 -27.95 26.62
C VAL A 33 2.56 -26.77 27.52
N THR A 34 2.74 -25.58 26.95
CA THR A 34 3.08 -24.37 27.73
C THR A 34 2.01 -24.06 28.77
N VAL A 35 0.74 -24.07 28.38
CA VAL A 35 -0.39 -23.80 29.31
C VAL A 35 -0.50 -24.90 30.38
N ALA A 36 -0.46 -26.18 29.99
CA ALA A 36 -0.53 -27.28 30.91
C ALA A 36 0.61 -27.24 31.95
N SER A 37 1.84 -27.03 31.50
CA SER A 37 3.01 -26.92 32.35
C SER A 37 2.94 -25.70 33.29
N SER A 38 2.53 -24.52 32.76
CA SER A 38 2.38 -23.31 33.59
C SER A 38 1.28 -23.43 34.64
N LEU A 39 0.20 -24.18 34.36
CA LEU A 39 -0.87 -24.47 35.32
C LEU A 39 -0.52 -25.58 36.32
N TYR A 40 0.46 -26.40 36.00
CA TYR A 40 0.93 -27.44 36.93
C TYR A 40 1.84 -26.87 38.03
N VAL A 41 2.59 -25.79 37.75
CA VAL A 41 3.46 -25.13 38.74
C VAL A 41 2.75 -24.73 40.05
N PRO A 42 1.55 -24.07 40.03
CA PRO A 42 0.81 -23.77 41.26
C PRO A 42 0.46 -25.00 42.13
N ILE A 43 0.20 -26.16 41.51
CA ILE A 43 -0.06 -27.42 42.24
C ILE A 43 1.21 -27.86 42.97
N LEU A 44 2.35 -27.86 42.28
CA LEU A 44 3.62 -28.22 42.91
C LEU A 44 3.98 -27.27 44.07
N ILE A 45 3.77 -25.96 43.88
CA ILE A 45 3.99 -24.97 44.95
C ILE A 45 3.03 -25.23 46.11
N GLY A 46 1.76 -25.52 45.83
CA GLY A 46 0.78 -25.88 46.87
C GLY A 46 1.21 -27.12 47.66
N ASN A 47 1.62 -28.18 46.98
CA ASN A 47 2.15 -29.37 47.61
C ASN A 47 3.40 -29.07 48.49
N ALA A 48 4.31 -28.22 48.02
CA ALA A 48 5.48 -27.80 48.79
C ALA A 48 5.07 -27.06 50.09
N ILE A 49 4.03 -26.20 50.02
CA ILE A 49 3.49 -25.50 51.18
C ILE A 49 2.90 -26.48 52.21
N ASP A 50 2.24 -27.54 51.75
CA ASP A 50 1.62 -28.55 52.65
C ASP A 50 2.68 -29.39 53.41
N TYR A 51 3.95 -29.42 52.98
CA TYR A 51 5.07 -29.99 53.72
C TYR A 51 5.67 -29.04 54.79
N ILE A 52 5.11 -27.83 54.95
CA ILE A 52 5.44 -26.90 56.05
C ILE A 52 4.38 -27.05 57.13
N ILE A 53 4.52 -28.05 58.00
CA ILE A 53 3.49 -28.48 58.94
C ILE A 53 3.41 -27.55 60.16
N GLY A 54 4.49 -26.86 60.49
CA GLY A 54 4.53 -25.92 61.61
C GLY A 54 5.94 -25.49 61.98
N PRO A 55 6.09 -24.64 63.02
CA PRO A 55 7.42 -24.18 63.45
C PRO A 55 8.31 -25.38 63.83
N GLN A 56 9.47 -25.46 63.26
CA GLN A 56 10.46 -26.53 63.40
C GLN A 56 10.06 -27.92 62.85
N ASN A 57 8.92 -28.03 62.15
CA ASN A 57 8.46 -29.27 61.54
C ASN A 57 8.32 -29.08 60.01
N VAL A 58 9.45 -28.96 59.32
CA VAL A 58 9.55 -28.73 57.85
C VAL A 58 10.30 -29.88 57.19
N GLU A 59 9.66 -30.55 56.24
CA GLU A 59 10.29 -31.63 55.47
C GLU A 59 11.13 -31.10 54.30
N PHE A 60 12.30 -30.59 54.60
CA PHE A 60 13.22 -29.98 53.57
C PHE A 60 13.54 -30.91 52.41
N LYS A 61 13.65 -32.24 52.63
CA LYS A 61 13.94 -33.18 51.54
C LYS A 61 12.80 -33.26 50.53
N ALA A 62 11.55 -33.30 51.00
CA ALA A 62 10.36 -33.32 50.15
C ALA A 62 10.24 -31.98 49.36
N ILE A 63 10.42 -30.86 50.07
CA ILE A 63 10.37 -29.52 49.43
C ILE A 63 11.45 -29.38 48.35
N MET A 64 12.69 -29.84 48.60
CA MET A 64 13.77 -29.76 47.63
C MET A 64 13.51 -30.63 46.40
N ALA A 65 12.91 -31.81 46.57
CA ALA A 65 12.49 -32.66 45.47
C ALA A 65 11.42 -31.96 44.59
N ILE A 66 10.40 -31.34 45.22
CA ILE A 66 9.36 -30.59 44.50
C ILE A 66 9.96 -29.36 43.79
N LEU A 67 10.87 -28.63 44.42
CA LEU A 67 11.54 -27.48 43.78
C LEU A 67 12.36 -27.89 42.56
N SER A 68 13.00 -29.07 42.59
CA SER A 68 13.68 -29.59 41.41
C SER A 68 12.71 -29.95 40.29
N GLU A 69 11.54 -30.50 40.61
CA GLU A 69 10.46 -30.76 39.66
C GLU A 69 9.92 -29.45 39.05
N VAL A 70 9.70 -28.43 39.86
CA VAL A 70 9.31 -27.08 39.40
C VAL A 70 10.34 -26.53 38.43
N GLY A 71 11.64 -26.69 38.73
CA GLY A 71 12.72 -26.26 37.80
C GLY A 71 12.63 -26.95 36.43
N ILE A 72 12.37 -28.26 36.42
CA ILE A 72 12.19 -29.03 35.16
C ILE A 72 10.95 -28.54 34.40
N VAL A 73 9.83 -28.35 35.09
CA VAL A 73 8.58 -27.88 34.46
C VAL A 73 8.73 -26.47 33.88
N ILE A 74 9.44 -25.57 34.58
CA ILE A 74 9.76 -24.23 34.07
C ILE A 74 10.62 -24.34 32.81
N ALA A 75 11.65 -25.20 32.79
CA ALA A 75 12.49 -25.40 31.61
C ALA A 75 11.69 -25.93 30.42
N ILE A 76 10.77 -26.90 30.63
CA ILE A 76 9.85 -27.41 29.60
C ILE A 76 8.95 -26.28 29.09
N THR A 77 8.39 -25.45 29.98
CA THR A 77 7.52 -24.33 29.64
C THR A 77 8.30 -23.32 28.76
N ALA A 78 9.51 -22.95 29.17
CA ALA A 78 10.35 -22.00 28.41
C ALA A 78 10.72 -22.53 27.02
N LEU A 79 11.08 -23.81 26.92
CA LEU A 79 11.41 -24.45 25.65
C LEU A 79 10.19 -24.51 24.72
N SER A 80 9.04 -24.93 25.25
CA SER A 80 7.79 -25.00 24.50
C SER A 80 7.35 -23.62 24.00
N GLN A 81 7.44 -22.60 24.85
CA GLN A 81 7.14 -21.20 24.49
C GLN A 81 8.09 -20.70 23.40
N TRP A 82 9.36 -21.01 23.46
CA TRP A 82 10.34 -20.63 22.45
C TRP A 82 10.05 -21.27 21.10
N ILE A 83 9.77 -22.59 21.08
CA ILE A 83 9.39 -23.32 19.85
C ILE A 83 8.09 -22.75 19.28
N MET A 84 7.09 -22.50 20.10
CA MET A 84 5.82 -21.90 19.70
C MET A 84 6.04 -20.53 19.02
N ASN A 85 6.85 -19.66 19.61
CA ASN A 85 7.16 -18.36 19.03
C ASN A 85 7.89 -18.47 17.69
N ILE A 86 8.82 -19.42 17.53
CA ILE A 86 9.49 -19.68 16.24
C ILE A 86 8.45 -20.10 15.20
N CYS A 87 7.52 -20.99 15.54
CA CYS A 87 6.47 -21.45 14.62
C CYS A 87 5.54 -20.30 14.22
N ASN A 88 5.09 -19.50 15.18
CA ASN A 88 4.22 -18.36 14.93
C ASN A 88 4.89 -17.32 14.03
N ASN A 89 6.14 -16.97 14.31
CA ASN A 89 6.93 -16.06 13.46
C ASN A 89 7.09 -16.62 12.03
N LYS A 90 7.42 -17.91 11.90
CA LYS A 90 7.54 -18.52 10.58
C LYS A 90 6.23 -18.46 9.80
N ILE A 91 5.09 -18.81 10.42
CA ILE A 91 3.78 -18.73 9.76
C ILE A 91 3.52 -17.28 9.31
N THR A 92 3.61 -16.33 10.25
CA THR A 92 3.28 -14.93 9.99
C THR A 92 4.13 -14.35 8.87
N TYR A 93 5.45 -14.42 8.97
CA TYR A 93 6.34 -13.79 7.98
C TYR A 93 6.34 -14.47 6.62
N HIS A 94 6.12 -15.79 6.56
CA HIS A 94 5.96 -16.46 5.26
C HIS A 94 4.64 -16.12 4.59
N VAL A 95 3.51 -16.11 5.34
CA VAL A 95 2.22 -15.70 4.78
C VAL A 95 2.25 -14.24 4.33
N THR A 96 2.87 -13.36 5.12
CA THR A 96 3.05 -11.95 4.79
C THR A 96 3.87 -11.75 3.53
N ARG A 97 5.00 -12.48 3.42
CA ARG A 97 5.82 -12.46 2.20
C ARG A 97 5.03 -12.90 0.99
N ASP A 98 4.37 -14.07 1.06
CA ASP A 98 3.59 -14.60 -0.06
C ASP A 98 2.50 -13.62 -0.52
N ILE A 99 1.81 -12.94 0.42
CA ILE A 99 0.80 -11.92 0.11
C ILE A 99 1.43 -10.69 -0.54
N ARG A 100 2.60 -10.25 -0.05
CA ARG A 100 3.31 -9.08 -0.63
C ARG A 100 3.80 -9.38 -2.03
N ASP A 101 4.35 -10.57 -2.27
CA ASP A 101 4.79 -11.03 -3.59
C ASP A 101 3.58 -11.05 -4.56
N GLU A 102 2.44 -11.66 -4.16
CA GLU A 102 1.20 -11.67 -4.96
C GLU A 102 0.68 -10.26 -5.26
N ALA A 103 0.77 -9.33 -4.29
CA ALA A 103 0.31 -7.95 -4.48
C ALA A 103 1.21 -7.19 -5.49
N ILE A 104 2.52 -7.37 -5.43
CA ILE A 104 3.46 -6.76 -6.38
C ILE A 104 3.27 -7.36 -7.77
N GLU A 105 3.23 -8.70 -7.90
CA GLU A 105 2.97 -9.37 -9.18
C GLU A 105 1.64 -8.89 -9.80
N LYS A 106 0.64 -8.64 -8.95
CA LYS A 106 -0.65 -8.12 -9.41
C LYS A 106 -0.55 -6.69 -9.95
N ILE A 107 0.18 -5.80 -9.28
CA ILE A 107 0.36 -4.40 -9.72
C ILE A 107 0.97 -4.35 -11.12
N GLU A 108 1.90 -5.25 -11.45
CA GLU A 108 2.55 -5.30 -12.77
C GLU A 108 1.58 -5.66 -13.92
N VAL A 109 0.46 -6.30 -13.60
CA VAL A 109 -0.54 -6.74 -14.60
C VAL A 109 -1.87 -6.00 -14.50
N LEU A 110 -1.98 -4.99 -13.63
CA LEU A 110 -3.18 -4.17 -13.53
C LEU A 110 -3.31 -3.21 -14.71
N PRO A 111 -4.56 -2.96 -15.18
CA PRO A 111 -4.80 -1.94 -16.19
C PRO A 111 -4.47 -0.55 -15.63
N LEU A 112 -3.95 0.34 -16.49
CA LEU A 112 -3.66 1.73 -16.11
C LEU A 112 -4.89 2.45 -15.53
N LYS A 113 -6.10 2.08 -15.94
CA LYS A 113 -7.36 2.57 -15.38
C LYS A 113 -7.44 2.41 -13.86
N TYR A 114 -6.88 1.33 -13.32
CA TYR A 114 -6.85 1.13 -11.87
C TYR A 114 -5.88 2.11 -11.20
N ILE A 115 -4.68 2.25 -11.77
CA ILE A 115 -3.64 3.16 -11.25
C ILE A 115 -4.11 4.63 -11.31
N ASP A 116 -4.70 5.03 -12.43
CA ASP A 116 -5.22 6.40 -12.61
C ASP A 116 -6.43 6.70 -11.70
N GLY A 117 -7.18 5.66 -11.30
CA GLY A 117 -8.34 5.77 -10.41
C GLY A 117 -8.01 5.81 -8.91
N HIS A 118 -6.77 5.52 -8.51
CA HIS A 118 -6.33 5.47 -7.12
C HIS A 118 -5.11 6.37 -6.92
N SER A 119 -5.00 6.97 -5.72
CA SER A 119 -3.78 7.73 -5.43
C SER A 119 -2.57 6.79 -5.28
N TYR A 120 -1.40 7.23 -5.74
CA TYR A 120 -0.15 6.49 -5.58
C TYR A 120 0.11 6.10 -4.11
N GLY A 121 -0.12 7.03 -3.18
CA GLY A 121 0.02 6.79 -1.74
C GLY A 121 -0.92 5.70 -1.21
N GLU A 122 -2.15 5.60 -1.76
CA GLU A 122 -3.09 4.54 -1.39
C GLU A 122 -2.59 3.15 -1.81
N VAL A 123 -2.13 3.00 -3.05
CA VAL A 123 -1.62 1.72 -3.57
C VAL A 123 -0.38 1.29 -2.79
N VAL A 124 0.56 2.20 -2.54
CA VAL A 124 1.77 1.94 -1.73
C VAL A 124 1.40 1.57 -0.29
N SER A 125 0.43 2.27 0.33
CA SER A 125 -0.03 1.97 1.68
C SER A 125 -0.65 0.57 1.79
N ARG A 126 -1.39 0.11 0.77
CA ARG A 126 -1.96 -1.25 0.72
C ARG A 126 -0.87 -2.34 0.75
N VAL A 127 0.25 -2.13 0.04
CA VAL A 127 1.34 -3.13 -0.07
C VAL A 127 2.27 -3.10 1.14
N ILE A 128 2.48 -1.94 1.75
CA ILE A 128 3.40 -1.77 2.88
C ILE A 128 2.63 -1.77 4.21
N ALA A 129 1.88 -0.71 4.49
CA ALA A 129 1.29 -0.50 5.80
C ALA A 129 0.19 -1.52 6.14
N ASP A 130 -0.70 -1.83 5.18
CA ASP A 130 -1.77 -2.80 5.43
C ASP A 130 -1.22 -4.22 5.59
N VAL A 131 -0.17 -4.60 4.84
CA VAL A 131 0.49 -5.91 4.96
C VAL A 131 1.20 -6.03 6.32
N ASP A 132 1.86 -4.98 6.80
CA ASP A 132 2.52 -4.98 8.10
C ASP A 132 1.49 -5.05 9.24
N GLN A 133 0.42 -4.26 9.18
CA GLN A 133 -0.68 -4.32 10.17
C GLN A 133 -1.38 -5.68 10.17
N PHE A 134 -1.54 -6.32 9.02
CA PHE A 134 -2.03 -7.67 8.92
C PHE A 134 -1.09 -8.68 9.61
N ALA A 135 0.23 -8.55 9.40
CA ALA A 135 1.23 -9.40 10.04
C ALA A 135 1.19 -9.29 11.56
N ASP A 136 1.12 -8.07 12.10
CA ASP A 136 1.07 -7.80 13.53
C ASP A 136 -0.18 -8.40 14.17
N GLY A 137 -1.35 -8.21 13.56
CA GLY A 137 -2.59 -8.78 14.06
C GLY A 137 -2.62 -10.31 13.96
N LEU A 138 -2.04 -10.89 12.91
CA LEU A 138 -1.93 -12.34 12.78
C LEU A 138 -1.01 -12.93 13.87
N LEU A 139 0.13 -12.30 14.14
CA LEU A 139 1.07 -12.70 15.18
C LEU A 139 0.43 -12.61 16.57
N MET A 140 -0.28 -11.51 16.87
CA MET A 140 -1.02 -11.35 18.11
C MET A 140 -2.13 -12.40 18.25
N GLY A 141 -2.85 -12.69 17.16
CA GLY A 141 -3.86 -13.73 17.13
C GLY A 141 -3.31 -15.10 17.54
N PHE A 142 -2.19 -15.51 16.97
CA PHE A 142 -1.57 -16.79 17.30
C PHE A 142 -0.96 -16.81 18.71
N THR A 143 -0.25 -15.77 19.12
CA THR A 143 0.50 -15.78 20.39
C THR A 143 -0.37 -15.50 21.61
N GLN A 144 -1.35 -14.60 21.51
CA GLN A 144 -2.13 -14.15 22.66
C GLN A 144 -3.56 -14.71 22.68
N PHE A 145 -4.27 -14.71 21.53
CA PHE A 145 -5.66 -15.17 21.51
C PHE A 145 -5.76 -16.67 21.78
N PHE A 146 -5.01 -17.51 21.04
CA PHE A 146 -5.04 -18.96 21.23
C PHE A 146 -4.52 -19.36 22.61
N SER A 147 -3.39 -18.80 23.04
CA SER A 147 -2.84 -19.09 24.38
C SER A 147 -3.77 -18.60 25.47
N GLY A 148 -4.41 -17.44 25.31
CA GLY A 148 -5.39 -16.91 26.25
C GLY A 148 -6.61 -17.79 26.40
N VAL A 149 -7.20 -18.25 25.29
CA VAL A 149 -8.35 -19.18 25.32
C VAL A 149 -7.97 -20.52 25.98
N LEU A 150 -6.81 -21.09 25.60
CA LEU A 150 -6.32 -22.33 26.24
C LEU A 150 -6.05 -22.13 27.72
N THR A 151 -5.52 -20.99 28.16
CA THR A 151 -5.29 -20.66 29.56
C THR A 151 -6.61 -20.59 30.34
N ILE A 152 -7.65 -19.93 29.79
CA ILE A 152 -8.97 -19.86 30.44
C ILE A 152 -9.56 -21.25 30.60
N LEU A 153 -9.61 -22.05 29.52
CA LEU A 153 -10.18 -23.41 29.56
C LEU A 153 -9.36 -24.33 30.44
N GLY A 154 -8.04 -24.28 30.34
CA GLY A 154 -7.14 -25.09 31.19
C GLY A 154 -7.26 -24.74 32.66
N THR A 155 -7.24 -23.44 33.00
CA THR A 155 -7.39 -23.00 34.42
C THR A 155 -8.71 -23.44 35.00
N LEU A 156 -9.83 -23.32 34.27
CA LEU A 156 -11.13 -23.83 34.72
C LEU A 156 -11.11 -25.35 34.94
N GLY A 157 -10.50 -26.10 34.01
CA GLY A 157 -10.36 -27.56 34.17
C GLY A 157 -9.57 -27.94 35.43
N PHE A 158 -8.44 -27.29 35.68
CA PHE A 158 -7.63 -27.53 36.89
C PHE A 158 -8.36 -27.09 38.16
N MET A 159 -9.05 -25.94 38.16
CA MET A 159 -9.84 -25.49 39.31
C MET A 159 -10.99 -26.46 39.63
N LEU A 160 -11.71 -26.97 38.62
CA LEU A 160 -12.78 -27.96 38.81
C LEU A 160 -12.27 -29.28 39.40
N SER A 161 -11.05 -29.69 39.06
CA SER A 161 -10.44 -30.91 39.60
C SER A 161 -10.10 -30.81 41.10
N ILE A 162 -9.88 -29.59 41.62
CA ILE A 162 -9.55 -29.36 43.04
C ILE A 162 -10.84 -29.14 43.84
N ASN A 163 -11.70 -28.19 43.47
CA ASN A 163 -12.94 -27.93 44.20
C ASN A 163 -13.99 -27.20 43.34
N VAL A 164 -15.09 -27.89 43.05
CA VAL A 164 -16.18 -27.39 42.19
C VAL A 164 -16.88 -26.17 42.80
N LYS A 165 -17.07 -26.10 44.12
CA LYS A 165 -17.82 -25.01 44.78
C LYS A 165 -17.09 -23.66 44.65
N ILE A 166 -15.76 -23.65 44.86
CA ILE A 166 -14.95 -22.43 44.76
C ILE A 166 -14.84 -22.01 43.31
N THR A 167 -14.69 -22.96 42.37
CA THR A 167 -14.68 -22.69 40.93
C THR A 167 -15.98 -22.01 40.49
N LEU A 168 -17.12 -22.39 41.03
CA LEU A 168 -18.41 -21.80 40.72
C LEU A 168 -18.47 -20.31 41.14
N VAL A 169 -17.85 -19.95 42.28
CA VAL A 169 -17.71 -18.54 42.70
C VAL A 169 -16.94 -17.73 41.63
N VAL A 170 -15.85 -18.27 41.10
CA VAL A 170 -15.07 -17.62 40.05
C VAL A 170 -15.90 -17.43 38.77
N ILE A 171 -16.60 -18.49 38.33
CA ILE A 171 -17.43 -18.46 37.11
C ILE A 171 -18.55 -17.42 37.22
N VAL A 172 -19.17 -17.28 38.41
CA VAL A 172 -20.27 -16.32 38.61
C VAL A 172 -19.80 -14.87 38.63
N ILE A 173 -18.61 -14.59 39.18
CA ILE A 173 -18.08 -13.21 39.26
C ILE A 173 -17.45 -12.73 37.94
N THR A 174 -16.88 -13.63 37.14
CA THR A 174 -16.17 -13.28 35.89
C THR A 174 -17.01 -12.52 34.87
N PRO A 175 -18.30 -12.83 34.60
CA PRO A 175 -19.11 -12.06 33.66
C PRO A 175 -19.20 -10.56 34.01
N LEU A 176 -19.08 -10.22 35.30
CA LEU A 176 -19.05 -8.82 35.74
C LEU A 176 -17.83 -8.08 35.16
N SER A 177 -16.67 -8.74 35.08
CA SER A 177 -15.47 -8.19 34.47
C SER A 177 -15.68 -7.91 32.97
N LEU A 178 -16.29 -8.86 32.25
CA LEU A 178 -16.59 -8.68 30.81
C LEU A 178 -17.60 -7.55 30.56
N PHE A 179 -18.62 -7.45 31.42
CA PHE A 179 -19.62 -6.39 31.31
C PHE A 179 -18.98 -5.00 31.50
N VAL A 180 -18.16 -4.82 32.54
CA VAL A 180 -17.48 -3.54 32.80
C VAL A 180 -16.48 -3.22 31.73
N ALA A 181 -15.69 -4.18 31.26
CA ALA A 181 -14.74 -3.99 30.16
C ALA A 181 -15.46 -3.57 28.87
N SER A 182 -16.56 -4.22 28.51
CA SER A 182 -17.35 -3.89 27.32
C SER A 182 -18.00 -2.51 27.42
N PHE A 183 -18.52 -2.14 28.58
CA PHE A 183 -19.10 -0.82 28.82
C PHE A 183 -18.06 0.31 28.64
N ILE A 184 -16.88 0.14 29.21
CA ILE A 184 -15.78 1.12 29.09
C ILE A 184 -15.29 1.15 27.65
N ALA A 185 -15.05 0.01 26.99
CA ALA A 185 -14.57 -0.08 25.63
C ALA A 185 -15.49 0.67 24.64
N LYS A 186 -16.81 0.57 24.81
CA LYS A 186 -17.77 1.29 23.95
C LYS A 186 -17.65 2.81 24.05
N HIS A 187 -17.45 3.34 25.26
CA HIS A 187 -17.26 4.77 25.48
C HIS A 187 -15.88 5.25 25.00
N THR A 188 -14.85 4.46 25.26
CA THR A 188 -13.48 4.72 24.82
C THR A 188 -13.41 4.78 23.28
N TYR A 189 -14.06 3.86 22.58
CA TYR A 189 -14.08 3.84 21.12
C TYR A 189 -14.64 5.14 20.51
N GLN A 190 -15.75 5.66 21.06
CA GLN A 190 -16.34 6.90 20.56
C GLN A 190 -15.37 8.09 20.72
N MET A 191 -14.66 8.15 21.85
CA MET A 191 -13.70 9.21 22.13
C MET A 191 -12.46 9.11 21.23
N PHE A 192 -11.93 7.91 21.01
CA PHE A 192 -10.81 7.70 20.08
C PHE A 192 -11.19 8.00 18.64
N LYS A 193 -12.43 7.69 18.22
CA LYS A 193 -12.93 8.06 16.90
C LYS A 193 -12.91 9.57 16.70
N LEU A 194 -13.47 10.31 17.65
CA LEU A 194 -13.48 11.78 17.61
C LEU A 194 -12.06 12.37 17.63
N GLN A 195 -11.16 11.81 18.44
CA GLN A 195 -9.74 12.19 18.46
C GLN A 195 -9.07 11.95 17.11
N SER A 196 -9.34 10.81 16.47
CA SER A 196 -8.76 10.46 15.16
C SER A 196 -9.25 11.41 14.06
N GLU A 197 -10.55 11.75 14.04
CA GLU A 197 -11.13 12.70 13.10
C GLU A 197 -10.50 14.09 13.27
N THR A 198 -10.42 14.60 14.52
CA THR A 198 -9.83 15.91 14.80
C THR A 198 -8.31 15.95 14.48
N ARG A 199 -7.60 14.84 14.72
CA ARG A 199 -6.18 14.72 14.33
C ARG A 199 -6.03 14.76 12.82
N GLY A 200 -6.94 14.13 12.08
CA GLY A 200 -6.97 14.19 10.61
C GLY A 200 -7.12 15.64 10.10
N GLU A 201 -8.04 16.43 10.71
CA GLU A 201 -8.19 17.86 10.39
C GLU A 201 -6.89 18.65 10.67
N GLN A 202 -6.24 18.40 11.80
CA GLN A 202 -4.98 19.05 12.16
C GLN A 202 -3.87 18.70 11.17
N THR A 203 -3.75 17.42 10.81
CA THR A 203 -2.72 16.95 9.86
C THR A 203 -2.95 17.60 8.49
N ALA A 204 -4.20 17.66 8.02
CA ALA A 204 -4.53 18.29 6.74
C ALA A 204 -4.17 19.79 6.72
N LEU A 205 -4.45 20.51 7.81
CA LEU A 205 -4.05 21.92 7.93
C LEU A 205 -2.53 22.09 7.92
N ILE A 206 -1.80 21.26 8.65
CA ILE A 206 -0.32 21.29 8.69
C ILE A 206 0.25 21.05 7.30
N ASP A 207 -0.26 20.06 6.59
CA ASP A 207 0.18 19.71 5.23
C ASP A 207 -0.09 20.87 4.24
N GLU A 208 -1.30 21.46 4.33
CA GLU A 208 -1.67 22.66 3.55
C GLU A 208 -0.71 23.84 3.82
N MET A 209 -0.43 24.13 5.08
CA MET A 209 0.41 25.26 5.47
C MET A 209 1.89 25.03 5.11
N ILE A 210 2.43 23.84 5.33
CA ILE A 210 3.82 23.51 4.94
C ILE A 210 3.96 23.48 3.42
N GLY A 211 3.03 22.84 2.70
CA GLY A 211 3.03 22.80 1.24
C GLY A 211 2.91 24.20 0.61
N GLY A 212 2.12 25.08 1.24
CA GLY A 212 1.87 26.46 0.83
C GLY A 212 2.77 27.51 1.51
N GLN A 213 3.85 27.13 2.22
CA GLN A 213 4.61 28.04 3.10
C GLN A 213 5.07 29.35 2.42
N LYS A 214 5.46 29.29 1.15
CA LYS A 214 5.85 30.48 0.38
C LYS A 214 4.69 31.44 0.18
N VAL A 215 3.47 30.91 0.04
CA VAL A 215 2.24 31.71 -0.13
C VAL A 215 1.83 32.31 1.21
N VAL A 216 1.86 31.50 2.28
CA VAL A 216 1.58 31.95 3.64
C VAL A 216 2.45 33.16 3.99
N GLN A 217 3.78 33.07 3.77
CA GLN A 217 4.72 34.16 4.02
C GLN A 217 4.51 35.36 3.06
N ALA A 218 4.24 35.11 1.77
CA ALA A 218 4.08 36.18 0.79
C ALA A 218 2.83 37.07 1.07
N TYR A 219 1.80 36.48 1.69
CA TYR A 219 0.57 37.17 2.02
C TYR A 219 0.44 37.52 3.51
N CYS A 220 1.50 37.28 4.33
CA CYS A 220 1.52 37.52 5.78
C CYS A 220 0.33 36.84 6.47
N TYR A 221 0.05 35.59 6.12
CA TYR A 221 -1.11 34.83 6.61
C TYR A 221 -0.77 33.99 7.86
N GLU A 222 0.40 34.20 8.48
CA GLU A 222 0.91 33.38 9.59
C GLU A 222 -0.01 33.46 10.82
N ASP A 223 -0.52 34.64 11.15
CA ASP A 223 -1.35 34.82 12.35
C ASP A 223 -2.70 34.08 12.21
N GLU A 224 -3.37 34.20 11.07
CA GLU A 224 -4.62 33.48 10.79
C GLU A 224 -4.42 31.98 10.71
N ALA A 225 -3.30 31.53 10.14
CA ALA A 225 -2.95 30.11 10.10
C ALA A 225 -2.74 29.56 11.51
N LEU A 226 -2.10 30.33 12.38
CA LEU A 226 -1.85 29.95 13.78
C LEU A 226 -3.18 29.93 14.59
N GLU A 227 -4.06 30.93 14.43
CA GLU A 227 -5.36 30.96 15.08
C GLU A 227 -6.20 29.70 14.70
N ARG A 228 -6.26 29.37 13.41
CA ARG A 228 -6.96 28.18 12.93
C ARG A 228 -6.33 26.88 13.47
N PHE A 229 -5.00 26.83 13.56
CA PHE A 229 -4.29 25.72 14.17
C PHE A 229 -4.64 25.57 15.65
N ASP A 230 -4.64 26.66 16.40
CA ASP A 230 -4.92 26.68 17.84
C ASP A 230 -6.36 26.22 18.14
N GLU A 231 -7.35 26.61 17.33
CA GLU A 231 -8.73 26.13 17.47
C GLU A 231 -8.83 24.60 17.31
N ILE A 232 -8.16 24.05 16.30
CA ILE A 232 -8.16 22.59 16.07
C ILE A 232 -7.37 21.89 17.17
N ASN A 233 -6.23 22.44 17.57
CA ASN A 233 -5.37 21.89 18.61
C ASN A 233 -6.06 21.85 19.99
N ASP A 234 -6.82 22.90 20.34
CA ASP A 234 -7.63 22.93 21.56
C ASP A 234 -8.74 21.87 21.54
N ARG A 235 -9.40 21.67 20.40
CA ARG A 235 -10.38 20.59 20.24
C ARG A 235 -9.71 19.23 20.38
N LEU A 236 -8.55 19.05 19.75
CA LEU A 236 -7.77 17.81 19.82
C LEU A 236 -7.30 17.53 21.25
N GLN A 237 -6.82 18.54 21.98
CA GLN A 237 -6.45 18.41 23.39
C GLN A 237 -7.62 17.90 24.22
N LYS A 238 -8.81 18.52 24.12
CA LYS A 238 -10.01 18.12 24.87
C LYS A 238 -10.46 16.69 24.53
N CYS A 239 -10.45 16.32 23.26
CA CYS A 239 -10.80 14.97 22.81
C CYS A 239 -9.78 13.93 23.28
N SER A 240 -8.48 14.26 23.16
CA SER A 240 -7.37 13.39 23.57
C SER A 240 -7.40 13.14 25.09
N LEU A 241 -7.64 14.17 25.87
CA LEU A 241 -7.70 14.06 27.32
C LEU A 241 -8.86 13.16 27.76
N LYS A 242 -10.04 13.29 27.13
CA LYS A 242 -11.18 12.39 27.38
C LYS A 242 -10.90 10.97 26.92
N ALA A 243 -10.32 10.76 25.74
CA ALA A 243 -9.98 9.45 25.21
C ALA A 243 -8.99 8.71 26.14
N ILE A 244 -7.92 9.41 26.57
CA ILE A 244 -6.91 8.85 27.49
C ILE A 244 -7.53 8.57 28.86
N PHE A 245 -8.38 9.46 29.37
CA PHE A 245 -9.05 9.26 30.66
C PHE A 245 -9.91 7.99 30.66
N TYR A 246 -10.80 7.82 29.66
CA TYR A 246 -11.63 6.61 29.58
C TYR A 246 -10.78 5.35 29.34
N SER A 247 -9.76 5.43 28.51
CA SER A 247 -8.83 4.31 28.29
C SER A 247 -8.09 3.93 29.58
N SER A 248 -7.63 4.92 30.34
CA SER A 248 -6.90 4.71 31.60
C SER A 248 -7.74 4.08 32.71
N ILE A 249 -9.06 4.27 32.69
CA ILE A 249 -9.98 3.66 33.67
C ILE A 249 -10.11 2.14 33.45
N THR A 250 -9.85 1.63 32.23
CA THR A 250 -10.04 0.22 31.90
C THR A 250 -9.22 -0.69 32.82
N ASN A 251 -7.90 -0.43 32.94
CA ASN A 251 -7.01 -1.25 33.75
C ASN A 251 -7.34 -1.22 35.26
N PRO A 252 -7.56 -0.06 35.92
CA PRO A 252 -7.98 -0.04 37.33
C PRO A 252 -9.31 -0.77 37.57
N SER A 253 -10.30 -0.59 36.68
CA SER A 253 -11.62 -1.20 36.84
C SER A 253 -11.55 -2.71 36.71
N THR A 254 -10.82 -3.24 35.72
CA THR A 254 -10.63 -4.69 35.56
C THR A 254 -9.81 -5.28 36.72
N ARG A 255 -8.77 -4.56 37.20
CA ARG A 255 -8.02 -4.98 38.40
C ARG A 255 -8.89 -5.02 39.66
N PHE A 256 -9.77 -4.03 39.83
CA PHE A 256 -10.70 -4.01 40.95
C PHE A 256 -11.61 -5.27 40.96
N ILE A 257 -12.18 -5.62 39.79
CA ILE A 257 -13.03 -6.82 39.71
C ILE A 257 -12.21 -8.10 39.90
N ASN A 258 -11.00 -8.16 39.36
CA ASN A 258 -10.08 -9.28 39.57
C ASN A 258 -9.75 -9.44 41.07
N SER A 259 -9.57 -8.32 41.78
CA SER A 259 -9.38 -8.33 43.23
C SER A 259 -10.62 -8.83 43.97
N LEU A 260 -11.84 -8.53 43.48
CA LEU A 260 -13.08 -9.10 44.04
C LEU A 260 -13.16 -10.61 43.82
N VAL A 261 -12.80 -11.11 42.64
CA VAL A 261 -12.70 -12.56 42.37
C VAL A 261 -11.70 -13.21 43.34
N TYR A 262 -10.51 -12.59 43.43
CA TYR A 262 -9.46 -13.08 44.32
C TYR A 262 -9.92 -13.10 45.80
N ALA A 263 -10.56 -12.04 46.30
CA ALA A 263 -11.12 -11.97 47.65
C ALA A 263 -12.23 -13.02 47.86
N GLY A 264 -13.11 -13.21 46.90
CA GLY A 264 -14.14 -14.25 46.92
C GLY A 264 -13.55 -15.66 47.04
N VAL A 265 -12.50 -15.94 46.26
CA VAL A 265 -11.75 -17.21 46.37
C VAL A 265 -11.04 -17.33 47.72
N ALA A 266 -10.40 -16.26 48.19
CA ALA A 266 -9.69 -16.25 49.47
C ALA A 266 -10.64 -16.57 50.65
N VAL A 267 -11.78 -15.87 50.72
CA VAL A 267 -12.77 -16.07 51.79
C VAL A 267 -13.40 -17.45 51.71
N SER A 268 -13.91 -17.86 50.55
CA SER A 268 -14.55 -19.19 50.39
C SER A 268 -13.56 -20.33 50.57
N GLY A 269 -12.32 -20.16 50.13
CA GLY A 269 -11.25 -21.12 50.30
C GLY A 269 -10.77 -21.22 51.74
N ALA A 270 -10.60 -20.08 52.45
CA ALA A 270 -10.24 -20.06 53.87
C ALA A 270 -11.32 -20.76 54.75
N ILE A 271 -12.62 -20.46 54.49
CA ILE A 271 -13.71 -21.15 55.14
C ILE A 271 -13.64 -22.67 54.89
N SER A 272 -13.38 -23.09 53.66
CA SER A 272 -13.24 -24.50 53.30
C SER A 272 -12.03 -25.17 53.96
N ALA A 273 -10.92 -24.44 54.13
CA ALA A 273 -9.74 -24.92 54.85
C ALA A 273 -9.98 -25.09 56.35
N ILE A 274 -10.69 -24.14 57.00
CA ILE A 274 -11.07 -24.23 58.39
C ILE A 274 -11.93 -25.48 58.64
N TYR A 275 -12.83 -25.84 57.74
CA TYR A 275 -13.64 -27.05 57.81
C TYR A 275 -12.88 -28.32 57.35
N GLY A 276 -11.57 -28.25 57.11
CA GLY A 276 -10.75 -29.40 56.74
C GLY A 276 -11.05 -29.97 55.32
N ARG A 277 -11.73 -29.20 54.46
CA ARG A 277 -12.10 -29.63 53.11
C ARG A 277 -11.05 -29.25 52.07
N LEU A 278 -10.11 -28.40 52.41
CA LEU A 278 -8.98 -27.94 51.60
C LEU A 278 -7.73 -27.83 52.45
N THR A 279 -6.56 -28.12 51.87
CA THR A 279 -5.27 -27.82 52.50
C THR A 279 -4.88 -26.35 52.28
N VAL A 280 -3.90 -25.85 53.03
CA VAL A 280 -3.36 -24.50 52.86
C VAL A 280 -2.67 -24.37 51.48
N GLY A 281 -1.98 -25.42 51.05
CA GLY A 281 -1.37 -25.49 49.72
C GLY A 281 -2.39 -25.44 48.59
N GLN A 282 -3.51 -26.17 48.72
CA GLN A 282 -4.61 -26.11 47.76
C GLN A 282 -5.26 -24.72 47.68
N LEU A 283 -5.41 -24.03 48.82
CA LEU A 283 -5.88 -22.64 48.85
C LEU A 283 -4.92 -21.70 48.07
N SER A 284 -3.61 -21.84 48.34
CA SER A 284 -2.58 -21.07 47.60
C SER A 284 -2.64 -21.32 46.08
N CYS A 285 -2.84 -22.59 45.70
CA CYS A 285 -3.03 -22.99 44.30
C CYS A 285 -4.25 -22.29 43.67
N PHE A 286 -5.42 -22.30 44.38
CA PHE A 286 -6.62 -21.59 43.90
C PHE A 286 -6.44 -20.10 43.74
N LEU A 287 -5.73 -19.43 44.64
CA LEU A 287 -5.42 -18.01 44.54
C LEU A 287 -4.54 -17.72 43.33
N SER A 288 -3.58 -18.58 43.02
CA SER A 288 -2.76 -18.49 41.82
C SER A 288 -3.60 -18.67 40.55
N TYR A 289 -4.51 -19.63 40.54
CA TYR A 289 -5.41 -19.85 39.41
C TYR A 289 -6.41 -18.71 39.22
N ALA A 290 -6.93 -18.09 40.26
CA ALA A 290 -7.80 -16.94 40.17
C ALA A 290 -7.10 -15.79 39.41
N ASN A 291 -5.82 -15.55 39.67
CA ASN A 291 -5.03 -14.57 38.97
C ASN A 291 -4.75 -14.98 37.50
N GLN A 292 -4.38 -16.24 37.26
CA GLN A 292 -4.10 -16.73 35.90
C GLN A 292 -5.36 -16.77 35.01
N TYR A 293 -6.52 -17.06 35.60
CA TYR A 293 -7.81 -17.09 34.91
C TYR A 293 -8.25 -15.71 34.41
N THR A 294 -8.04 -14.69 35.26
CA THR A 294 -8.51 -13.32 34.93
C THR A 294 -7.61 -12.56 34.00
N LYS A 295 -6.32 -12.90 33.91
CA LYS A 295 -5.34 -12.21 33.08
C LYS A 295 -5.68 -12.20 31.58
N PRO A 296 -6.04 -13.33 30.91
CA PRO A 296 -6.36 -13.35 29.50
C PRO A 296 -7.58 -12.49 29.10
N PHE A 297 -8.55 -12.29 30.01
CA PHE A 297 -9.71 -11.44 29.71
C PHE A 297 -9.34 -9.98 29.47
N ASN A 298 -8.28 -9.50 30.13
CA ASN A 298 -7.78 -8.13 29.92
C ASN A 298 -7.03 -8.01 28.58
N GLU A 299 -6.33 -9.07 28.18
CA GLU A 299 -5.52 -9.11 26.95
C GLU A 299 -6.38 -9.36 25.70
N ILE A 300 -7.38 -10.24 25.77
CA ILE A 300 -8.23 -10.63 24.64
C ILE A 300 -8.93 -9.44 24.00
N SER A 301 -9.38 -8.45 24.79
CA SER A 301 -10.07 -7.28 24.24
C SER A 301 -9.19 -6.50 23.26
N GLY A 302 -7.92 -6.30 23.61
CA GLY A 302 -6.94 -5.66 22.72
C GLY A 302 -6.66 -6.49 21.47
N VAL A 303 -6.44 -7.79 21.67
CA VAL A 303 -6.17 -8.73 20.56
C VAL A 303 -7.32 -8.82 19.57
N VAL A 304 -8.58 -8.82 20.06
CA VAL A 304 -9.76 -8.83 19.17
C VAL A 304 -9.80 -7.57 18.30
N THR A 305 -9.47 -6.40 18.85
CA THR A 305 -9.39 -5.16 18.08
C THR A 305 -8.30 -5.24 17.01
N GLU A 306 -7.11 -5.71 17.37
CA GLU A 306 -6.01 -5.87 16.40
C GLU A 306 -6.32 -6.91 15.32
N LEU A 307 -6.99 -8.02 15.67
CA LEU A 307 -7.47 -8.98 14.68
C LEU A 307 -8.51 -8.38 13.73
N GLN A 308 -9.42 -7.53 14.23
CA GLN A 308 -10.38 -6.83 13.38
C GLN A 308 -9.68 -5.86 12.42
N ASN A 309 -8.70 -5.11 12.90
CA ASN A 309 -7.87 -4.24 12.06
C ASN A 309 -7.11 -5.04 11.00
N ALA A 310 -6.46 -6.13 11.40
CA ALA A 310 -5.75 -7.02 10.48
C ALA A 310 -6.66 -7.60 9.39
N ILE A 311 -7.87 -8.02 9.74
CA ILE A 311 -8.86 -8.52 8.76
C ILE A 311 -9.31 -7.41 7.82
N ALA A 312 -9.47 -6.18 8.31
CA ALA A 312 -9.82 -5.04 7.47
C ALA A 312 -8.67 -4.69 6.49
N CYS A 313 -7.42 -4.70 6.95
CA CYS A 313 -6.24 -4.55 6.10
C CYS A 313 -6.14 -5.68 5.06
N ALA A 314 -6.30 -6.94 5.49
CA ALA A 314 -6.32 -8.08 4.57
C ALA A 314 -7.42 -7.95 3.50
N ALA A 315 -8.59 -7.40 3.84
CA ALA A 315 -9.65 -7.18 2.86
C ALA A 315 -9.24 -6.21 1.76
N ARG A 316 -8.58 -5.08 2.11
CA ARG A 316 -8.06 -4.11 1.13
C ARG A 316 -6.95 -4.68 0.26
N ILE A 317 -6.07 -5.50 0.86
CA ILE A 317 -5.01 -6.19 0.12
C ILE A 317 -5.62 -7.20 -0.88
N PHE A 318 -6.61 -7.98 -0.46
CA PHE A 318 -7.27 -8.94 -1.36
C PHE A 318 -8.10 -8.26 -2.44
N GLU A 319 -8.67 -7.09 -2.18
CA GLU A 319 -9.30 -6.27 -3.21
C GLU A 319 -8.31 -5.92 -4.33
N LEU A 320 -7.06 -5.52 -3.96
CA LEU A 320 -6.00 -5.28 -4.93
C LEU A 320 -5.58 -6.55 -5.68
N ILE A 321 -5.36 -7.67 -4.97
CA ILE A 321 -4.88 -8.94 -5.56
C ILE A 321 -5.93 -9.54 -6.51
N GLU A 322 -7.22 -9.38 -6.20
CA GLU A 322 -8.33 -9.95 -6.95
C GLU A 322 -8.89 -9.02 -8.02
N GLU A 323 -8.38 -7.78 -8.12
CA GLU A 323 -8.76 -6.87 -9.21
C GLU A 323 -8.54 -7.55 -10.55
N GLU A 324 -9.37 -7.24 -11.53
CA GLU A 324 -9.24 -7.81 -12.86
C GLU A 324 -7.92 -7.35 -13.52
N PRO A 325 -7.07 -8.28 -13.98
CA PRO A 325 -5.85 -7.90 -14.68
C PRO A 325 -6.19 -7.26 -16.02
N GLU A 326 -5.22 -6.56 -16.63
CA GLU A 326 -5.31 -6.14 -18.01
C GLU A 326 -5.69 -7.33 -18.90
N ILE A 327 -6.64 -7.14 -19.83
CA ILE A 327 -7.07 -8.21 -20.75
C ILE A 327 -5.82 -8.79 -21.43
N PRO A 328 -5.52 -10.08 -21.27
CA PRO A 328 -4.30 -10.65 -21.84
C PRO A 328 -4.35 -10.60 -23.37
N ASP A 329 -3.19 -10.51 -23.98
CA ASP A 329 -3.08 -10.62 -25.43
C ASP A 329 -3.60 -12.00 -25.89
N SER A 330 -4.24 -12.05 -27.08
CA SER A 330 -4.71 -13.29 -27.67
C SER A 330 -3.53 -14.28 -27.83
N LYS A 331 -3.80 -15.57 -27.69
CA LYS A 331 -2.77 -16.61 -27.92
C LYS A 331 -2.23 -16.60 -29.36
N ASP A 332 -3.07 -16.14 -30.30
CA ASP A 332 -2.73 -16.03 -31.72
C ASP A 332 -2.39 -14.57 -32.11
N ALA A 333 -2.10 -13.71 -31.12
CA ALA A 333 -1.76 -12.31 -31.38
C ALA A 333 -0.51 -12.20 -32.24
N ALA A 334 -0.60 -11.39 -33.29
CA ALA A 334 0.50 -11.14 -34.21
C ALA A 334 1.66 -10.42 -33.49
N VAL A 335 2.89 -10.81 -33.79
CA VAL A 335 4.08 -10.08 -33.38
C VAL A 335 4.52 -9.22 -34.56
N LEU A 336 4.50 -7.91 -34.38
CA LEU A 336 4.98 -6.96 -35.38
C LEU A 336 6.51 -6.98 -35.43
N GLU A 337 7.09 -7.64 -36.43
CA GLU A 337 8.54 -7.63 -36.66
C GLU A 337 8.99 -6.40 -37.46
N ASN A 338 8.17 -5.97 -38.44
CA ASN A 338 8.46 -4.82 -39.28
C ASN A 338 7.30 -3.83 -39.24
N VAL A 339 7.47 -2.77 -38.49
CA VAL A 339 6.49 -1.66 -38.40
C VAL A 339 6.82 -0.65 -39.47
N ASP A 340 5.93 -0.44 -40.45
CA ASP A 340 6.11 0.54 -41.53
C ASP A 340 5.79 1.98 -41.08
N GLY A 341 5.09 2.12 -39.92
CA GLY A 341 4.71 3.43 -39.38
C GLY A 341 3.39 3.98 -39.92
N THR A 342 2.59 3.19 -40.66
CA THR A 342 1.22 3.57 -40.99
C THR A 342 0.28 3.35 -39.84
N VAL A 343 -0.65 4.29 -39.59
CA VAL A 343 -1.64 4.22 -38.52
C VAL A 343 -3.01 4.62 -39.02
N ASP A 344 -3.98 3.76 -38.88
CA ASP A 344 -5.37 4.00 -39.28
C ASP A 344 -6.31 3.99 -38.07
N LEU A 345 -7.11 5.04 -37.93
CA LEU A 345 -8.19 5.13 -36.95
C LEU A 345 -9.52 5.19 -37.72
N GLU A 346 -10.38 4.21 -37.49
CA GLU A 346 -11.66 4.06 -38.16
C GLU A 346 -12.79 4.09 -37.14
N HIS A 347 -13.66 5.10 -37.20
CA HIS A 347 -14.81 5.29 -36.32
C HIS A 347 -14.51 5.18 -34.84
N VAL A 348 -13.33 5.65 -34.41
CA VAL A 348 -12.86 5.52 -33.04
C VAL A 348 -13.69 6.34 -32.09
N ALA A 349 -14.24 5.68 -31.07
CA ALA A 349 -14.87 6.30 -29.92
C ALA A 349 -14.12 5.89 -28.63
N PHE A 350 -13.87 6.87 -27.76
CA PHE A 350 -13.16 6.63 -26.51
C PHE A 350 -13.65 7.53 -25.36
N SER A 351 -13.78 6.93 -24.18
CA SER A 351 -14.02 7.63 -22.92
C SER A 351 -13.47 6.85 -21.73
N TYR A 352 -12.93 7.54 -20.72
CA TYR A 352 -12.50 6.91 -19.46
C TYR A 352 -13.69 6.44 -18.60
N VAL A 353 -14.81 7.15 -18.70
CA VAL A 353 -16.05 6.88 -17.94
C VAL A 353 -17.20 6.79 -18.96
N PRO A 354 -18.07 5.77 -18.89
CA PRO A 354 -19.14 5.57 -19.88
C PRO A 354 -20.04 6.79 -20.11
N ASP A 355 -20.30 7.56 -19.05
CA ASP A 355 -21.24 8.70 -19.10
C ASP A 355 -20.63 9.99 -19.67
N LYS A 356 -19.30 10.04 -19.86
CA LYS A 356 -18.60 11.23 -20.35
C LYS A 356 -17.84 10.92 -21.62
N LYS A 357 -18.51 11.03 -22.75
CA LYS A 357 -17.90 10.84 -24.06
C LYS A 357 -16.83 11.90 -24.32
N LEU A 358 -15.64 11.46 -24.75
CA LEU A 358 -14.50 12.34 -25.02
C LEU A 358 -14.14 12.36 -26.51
N ILE A 359 -14.04 11.20 -27.14
CA ILE A 359 -13.77 11.05 -28.58
C ILE A 359 -14.97 10.30 -29.17
N GLU A 360 -15.56 10.87 -30.23
CA GLU A 360 -16.71 10.29 -30.91
C GLU A 360 -16.43 10.27 -32.42
N ASP A 361 -16.58 9.10 -33.05
CA ASP A 361 -16.50 8.88 -34.50
C ASP A 361 -15.26 9.50 -35.14
N PHE A 362 -14.08 9.28 -34.56
CA PHE A 362 -12.84 9.85 -35.05
C PHE A 362 -12.21 8.98 -36.14
N ASN A 363 -11.92 9.61 -37.27
CA ASN A 363 -11.30 8.98 -38.44
C ASN A 363 -10.01 9.69 -38.80
N LEU A 364 -8.90 8.94 -38.95
CA LEU A 364 -7.60 9.47 -39.34
C LEU A 364 -6.81 8.40 -40.10
N HIS A 365 -6.24 8.76 -41.24
CA HIS A 365 -5.29 7.93 -41.98
C HIS A 365 -3.91 8.59 -41.98
N VAL A 366 -2.93 7.92 -41.37
CA VAL A 366 -1.54 8.42 -41.23
C VAL A 366 -0.61 7.57 -42.06
N LYS A 367 0.09 8.22 -42.99
CA LYS A 367 1.12 7.58 -43.82
C LYS A 367 2.46 7.54 -43.10
N GLN A 368 3.30 6.61 -43.48
CA GLN A 368 4.69 6.53 -43.00
C GLN A 368 5.41 7.90 -43.09
N GLY A 369 6.06 8.27 -42.00
CA GLY A 369 6.88 9.48 -41.89
C GLY A 369 6.09 10.78 -41.72
N GLN A 370 4.75 10.76 -41.67
CA GLN A 370 3.94 11.95 -41.44
C GLN A 370 4.05 12.47 -40.00
N ARG A 371 3.96 13.78 -39.85
CA ARG A 371 3.93 14.50 -38.58
C ARG A 371 2.51 14.98 -38.27
N ILE A 372 1.93 14.49 -37.22
CA ILE A 372 0.58 14.81 -36.77
C ILE A 372 0.67 15.70 -35.53
N ALA A 373 0.29 16.97 -35.66
CA ALA A 373 0.22 17.89 -34.52
C ALA A 373 -1.18 17.88 -33.89
N ILE A 374 -1.26 17.68 -32.60
CA ILE A 374 -2.50 17.73 -31.80
C ILE A 374 -2.51 19.07 -31.07
N VAL A 375 -3.46 19.94 -31.40
CA VAL A 375 -3.54 21.31 -30.87
C VAL A 375 -4.91 21.55 -30.19
N GLY A 376 -4.96 22.44 -29.22
CA GLY A 376 -6.19 22.82 -28.53
C GLY A 376 -5.92 23.42 -27.16
N PRO A 377 -6.93 23.99 -26.49
CA PRO A 377 -6.82 24.55 -25.15
C PRO A 377 -6.31 23.52 -24.12
N THR A 378 -5.79 24.03 -23.01
CA THR A 378 -5.42 23.16 -21.89
C THR A 378 -6.67 22.43 -21.38
N GLY A 379 -6.55 21.12 -21.10
CA GLY A 379 -7.65 20.29 -20.63
C GLY A 379 -8.61 19.76 -21.71
N CYS A 380 -8.40 20.05 -23.00
CA CYS A 380 -9.29 19.54 -24.06
C CYS A 380 -9.10 18.06 -24.43
N GLY A 381 -8.19 17.33 -23.76
CA GLY A 381 -8.02 15.88 -23.95
C GLY A 381 -6.92 15.48 -24.93
N LYS A 382 -5.92 16.35 -25.23
CA LYS A 382 -4.82 16.02 -26.16
C LYS A 382 -4.07 14.74 -25.79
N THR A 383 -3.68 14.61 -24.52
CA THR A 383 -3.01 13.40 -24.00
C THR A 383 -3.92 12.18 -24.01
N THR A 384 -5.25 12.39 -23.93
CA THR A 384 -6.25 11.31 -24.00
C THR A 384 -6.19 10.55 -25.33
N LEU A 385 -5.89 11.23 -26.44
CA LEU A 385 -5.78 10.58 -27.76
C LEU A 385 -4.55 9.64 -27.86
N ILE A 386 -3.51 9.91 -27.07
CA ILE A 386 -2.28 9.10 -27.06
C ILE A 386 -2.50 7.74 -26.40
N ASN A 387 -3.33 7.69 -25.36
CA ASN A 387 -3.54 6.48 -24.57
C ASN A 387 -4.07 5.28 -25.37
N PRO A 388 -5.08 5.42 -26.25
CA PRO A 388 -5.51 4.35 -27.14
C PRO A 388 -4.45 3.93 -28.17
N LEU A 389 -3.62 4.85 -28.68
CA LEU A 389 -2.56 4.52 -29.66
C LEU A 389 -1.54 3.54 -29.09
N MET A 390 -1.19 3.68 -27.81
CA MET A 390 -0.28 2.78 -27.09
C MET A 390 -1.01 1.57 -26.47
N ARG A 391 -2.33 1.49 -26.69
CA ARG A 391 -3.20 0.50 -26.06
C ARG A 391 -3.00 0.45 -24.54
N PHE A 392 -2.87 1.65 -23.90
CA PHE A 392 -2.99 1.78 -22.43
C PHE A 392 -4.43 1.66 -22.00
N TYR A 393 -5.34 1.99 -22.91
CA TYR A 393 -6.79 1.80 -22.81
C TYR A 393 -7.29 1.29 -24.15
N ASP A 394 -8.18 0.30 -24.12
CA ASP A 394 -8.89 -0.14 -25.32
C ASP A 394 -9.96 0.88 -25.70
N VAL A 395 -10.22 1.05 -27.01
CA VAL A 395 -11.28 1.93 -27.53
C VAL A 395 -12.67 1.36 -27.19
N ASN A 396 -13.65 2.25 -27.00
CA ASN A 396 -15.02 1.83 -26.71
C ASN A 396 -15.75 1.33 -27.97
N ASP A 397 -15.45 1.95 -29.13
CA ASP A 397 -15.98 1.56 -30.43
C ASP A 397 -14.96 1.93 -31.51
N GLY A 398 -15.12 1.36 -32.69
CA GLY A 398 -14.20 1.54 -33.81
C GLY A 398 -12.95 0.69 -33.70
N LYS A 399 -11.93 1.09 -34.49
CA LYS A 399 -10.71 0.30 -34.64
C LYS A 399 -9.51 1.20 -34.84
N ILE A 400 -8.37 0.82 -34.24
CA ILE A 400 -7.06 1.40 -34.50
C ILE A 400 -6.18 0.32 -35.09
N SER A 401 -5.57 0.58 -36.25
CA SER A 401 -4.66 -0.35 -36.92
C SER A 401 -3.28 0.26 -37.06
N VAL A 402 -2.24 -0.54 -36.88
CA VAL A 402 -0.85 -0.18 -37.12
C VAL A 402 -0.28 -1.15 -38.13
N SER A 403 0.32 -0.62 -39.22
CA SER A 403 0.80 -1.45 -40.34
C SER A 403 -0.29 -2.40 -40.87
N GLY A 404 -1.56 -1.94 -40.89
CA GLY A 404 -2.72 -2.68 -41.40
C GLY A 404 -3.31 -3.73 -40.43
N ILE A 405 -2.73 -3.95 -39.24
CA ILE A 405 -3.20 -4.91 -38.25
C ILE A 405 -3.88 -4.16 -37.09
N ASP A 406 -5.07 -4.61 -36.64
CA ASP A 406 -5.74 -4.05 -35.46
C ASP A 406 -4.86 -4.23 -34.22
N ILE A 407 -4.70 -3.15 -33.45
CA ILE A 407 -3.87 -3.18 -32.23
C ILE A 407 -4.36 -4.20 -31.18
N ARG A 408 -5.63 -4.66 -31.26
CA ARG A 408 -6.19 -5.70 -30.40
C ARG A 408 -5.79 -7.12 -30.83
N GLU A 409 -5.38 -7.27 -32.10
CA GLU A 409 -4.97 -8.55 -32.69
C GLU A 409 -3.45 -8.78 -32.63
N MET A 410 -2.68 -7.81 -32.10
CA MET A 410 -1.23 -7.92 -31.91
C MET A 410 -0.84 -7.92 -30.43
N THR A 411 0.39 -8.36 -30.14
CA THR A 411 0.91 -8.30 -28.78
C THR A 411 1.21 -6.85 -28.39
N ARG A 412 0.82 -6.46 -27.16
CA ARG A 412 1.14 -5.11 -26.63
C ARG A 412 2.64 -4.83 -26.63
N HIS A 413 3.45 -5.87 -26.39
CA HIS A 413 4.90 -5.74 -26.40
C HIS A 413 5.41 -5.29 -27.77
N SER A 414 4.97 -5.93 -28.86
CA SER A 414 5.40 -5.55 -30.21
C SER A 414 4.84 -4.19 -30.65
N LEU A 415 3.59 -3.88 -30.28
CA LEU A 415 3.01 -2.56 -30.53
C LEU A 415 3.83 -1.46 -29.85
N ARG A 416 4.07 -1.60 -28.54
CA ARG A 416 4.80 -0.60 -27.73
C ARG A 416 6.27 -0.50 -28.12
N ALA A 417 6.91 -1.57 -28.58
CA ALA A 417 8.25 -1.55 -29.13
C ALA A 417 8.36 -0.75 -30.44
N GLY A 418 7.26 -0.64 -31.20
CA GLY A 418 7.16 0.20 -32.41
C GLY A 418 7.08 1.70 -32.12
N TYR A 419 6.77 2.11 -30.88
CA TYR A 419 6.66 3.50 -30.48
C TYR A 419 7.80 3.96 -29.58
N GLY A 420 8.31 5.17 -29.84
CA GLY A 420 9.16 5.91 -28.91
C GLY A 420 8.34 7.02 -28.26
N MET A 421 8.32 7.05 -26.92
CA MET A 421 7.51 8.00 -26.18
C MET A 421 8.36 8.97 -25.35
N VAL A 422 8.12 10.27 -25.54
CA VAL A 422 8.69 11.34 -24.70
C VAL A 422 7.54 12.13 -24.10
N LEU A 423 7.35 11.96 -22.80
CA LEU A 423 6.27 12.61 -22.03
C LEU A 423 6.69 13.99 -21.53
N GLN A 424 5.69 14.79 -21.14
CA GLN A 424 5.89 16.07 -20.45
C GLN A 424 6.63 15.87 -19.12
N ASP A 425 6.18 14.90 -18.32
CA ASP A 425 6.83 14.53 -17.07
C ASP A 425 8.00 13.59 -17.36
N THR A 426 9.21 14.09 -17.11
CA THR A 426 10.44 13.34 -17.31
C THR A 426 10.68 12.38 -16.15
N TRP A 427 10.45 11.10 -16.38
CA TRP A 427 10.75 10.07 -15.39
C TRP A 427 12.15 9.48 -15.62
N LEU A 428 12.94 9.43 -14.55
CA LEU A 428 14.27 8.82 -14.51
C LEU A 428 14.32 7.80 -13.38
N LYS A 429 14.84 6.62 -13.68
CA LYS A 429 15.08 5.55 -12.70
C LYS A 429 16.26 5.92 -11.82
N THR A 430 16.17 5.61 -10.53
CA THR A 430 17.34 5.63 -9.64
C THR A 430 18.41 4.68 -10.16
N GLY A 431 19.61 5.20 -10.46
CA GLY A 431 20.69 4.47 -11.11
C GLY A 431 21.67 5.39 -11.82
N THR A 432 22.53 4.85 -12.68
CA THR A 432 23.46 5.65 -13.50
C THR A 432 22.74 6.29 -14.70
N ILE A 433 23.34 7.34 -15.26
CA ILE A 433 22.87 7.95 -16.51
C ILE A 433 22.86 6.90 -17.63
N ARG A 434 23.88 6.04 -17.70
CA ARG A 434 23.96 4.96 -18.68
C ARG A 434 22.77 4.01 -18.56
N GLU A 435 22.46 3.53 -17.35
CA GLU A 435 21.31 2.64 -17.08
C GLU A 435 19.98 3.28 -17.49
N ASN A 436 19.84 4.58 -17.32
CA ASN A 436 18.66 5.31 -17.77
C ASN A 436 18.55 5.42 -19.30
N ILE A 437 19.66 5.58 -20.02
CA ILE A 437 19.66 5.67 -21.48
C ILE A 437 19.39 4.31 -22.13
N VAL A 438 20.01 3.24 -21.62
CA VAL A 438 19.89 1.88 -22.21
C VAL A 438 18.60 1.15 -21.82
N MET A 439 17.70 1.77 -21.10
CA MET A 439 16.48 1.14 -20.57
C MET A 439 15.63 0.44 -21.64
N GLY A 440 15.55 1.01 -22.85
CA GLY A 440 14.83 0.41 -23.98
C GLY A 440 15.67 -0.52 -24.86
N LYS A 441 17.02 -0.53 -24.68
CA LYS A 441 17.98 -1.37 -25.40
C LYS A 441 19.14 -1.76 -24.47
N PRO A 442 18.94 -2.73 -23.56
CA PRO A 442 19.94 -3.08 -22.53
C PRO A 442 21.28 -3.56 -23.04
N ASP A 443 21.30 -4.15 -24.23
CA ASP A 443 22.47 -4.69 -24.94
C ASP A 443 23.24 -3.64 -25.76
N ALA A 444 22.88 -2.35 -25.69
CA ALA A 444 23.55 -1.27 -26.41
C ALA A 444 25.01 -1.11 -25.97
N THR A 445 25.89 -0.96 -26.97
CA THR A 445 27.31 -0.68 -26.71
C THR A 445 27.52 0.77 -26.25
N ASP A 446 28.66 1.04 -25.64
CA ASP A 446 28.97 2.39 -25.16
C ASP A 446 29.11 3.37 -26.33
N GLU A 447 29.59 2.91 -27.48
CA GLU A 447 29.66 3.70 -28.72
C GLU A 447 28.27 4.11 -29.21
N GLU A 448 27.28 3.19 -29.19
CA GLU A 448 25.89 3.49 -29.54
C GLU A 448 25.27 4.50 -28.58
N VAL A 449 25.49 4.33 -27.28
CA VAL A 449 25.00 5.26 -26.24
C VAL A 449 25.58 6.65 -26.43
N ILE A 450 26.90 6.76 -26.70
CA ILE A 450 27.58 8.04 -26.93
C ILE A 450 27.11 8.67 -28.24
N ALA A 451 26.90 7.87 -29.31
CA ALA A 451 26.39 8.35 -30.57
C ALA A 451 24.97 8.92 -30.44
N ALA A 452 24.07 8.22 -29.78
CA ALA A 452 22.71 8.68 -29.46
C ALA A 452 22.74 10.00 -28.66
N ALA A 453 23.55 10.05 -27.58
CA ALA A 453 23.70 11.25 -26.77
C ALA A 453 24.29 12.46 -27.52
N LYS A 454 25.20 12.24 -28.45
CA LYS A 454 25.74 13.29 -29.32
C LYS A 454 24.67 13.79 -30.28
N ALA A 455 23.87 12.89 -30.85
CA ALA A 455 22.84 13.23 -31.83
C ALA A 455 21.79 14.20 -31.26
N VAL A 456 21.51 14.13 -29.97
CA VAL A 456 20.53 14.97 -29.27
C VAL A 456 21.17 16.01 -28.32
N HIS A 457 22.45 16.29 -28.46
CA HIS A 457 23.21 17.28 -27.69
C HIS A 457 23.32 16.98 -26.17
N ALA A 458 23.01 15.77 -25.73
CA ALA A 458 23.11 15.35 -24.32
C ALA A 458 24.56 15.08 -23.88
N HIS A 459 25.42 14.55 -24.79
CA HIS A 459 26.81 14.19 -24.47
C HIS A 459 27.60 15.33 -23.83
N SER A 460 27.38 16.56 -24.25
CA SER A 460 28.14 17.72 -23.81
C SER A 460 27.96 18.04 -22.32
N PHE A 461 26.78 17.85 -21.77
CA PHE A 461 26.56 18.04 -20.34
C PHE A 461 26.92 16.78 -19.53
N ILE A 462 26.63 15.57 -20.05
CA ILE A 462 26.98 14.31 -19.39
C ILE A 462 28.48 14.24 -19.12
N LYS A 463 29.31 14.57 -20.11
CA LYS A 463 30.77 14.59 -19.98
C LYS A 463 31.29 15.54 -18.88
N ARG A 464 30.53 16.58 -18.51
CA ARG A 464 30.93 17.56 -17.47
C ARG A 464 30.57 17.08 -16.07
N LEU A 465 29.76 16.05 -15.92
CA LEU A 465 29.43 15.48 -14.64
C LEU A 465 30.63 14.71 -14.06
N PRO A 466 30.80 14.62 -12.74
CA PRO A 466 31.98 14.06 -12.11
C PRO A 466 32.36 12.64 -12.56
N LYS A 467 31.37 11.80 -12.88
CA LYS A 467 31.56 10.42 -13.35
C LYS A 467 31.02 10.20 -14.77
N GLY A 468 30.71 11.28 -15.53
CA GLY A 468 30.16 11.16 -16.87
C GLY A 468 28.89 10.29 -16.92
N TYR A 469 28.88 9.25 -17.77
CA TYR A 469 27.76 8.32 -17.92
C TYR A 469 27.52 7.44 -16.67
N ASP A 470 28.52 7.24 -15.83
CA ASP A 470 28.42 6.48 -14.58
C ASP A 470 27.99 7.37 -13.39
N THR A 471 27.60 8.61 -13.65
CA THR A 471 27.03 9.49 -12.64
C THR A 471 25.70 8.91 -12.16
N PHE A 472 25.62 8.65 -10.85
CA PHE A 472 24.43 8.13 -10.20
C PHE A 472 23.41 9.26 -10.00
N ILE A 473 22.17 9.03 -10.38
CA ILE A 473 21.05 9.95 -10.20
C ILE A 473 19.93 9.27 -9.42
N THR A 474 19.24 10.04 -8.60
CA THR A 474 18.02 9.63 -7.91
C THR A 474 16.80 9.87 -8.78
N GLU A 475 15.64 9.39 -8.36
CA GLU A 475 14.35 9.60 -9.03
C GLU A 475 14.06 11.10 -9.27
N ASP A 476 14.46 11.98 -8.35
CA ASP A 476 14.38 13.44 -8.51
C ASP A 476 15.36 14.00 -9.55
N GLY A 477 16.23 13.17 -10.12
CA GLY A 477 17.21 13.52 -11.15
C GLY A 477 18.53 14.07 -10.63
N GLY A 478 18.82 13.99 -9.31
CA GLY A 478 20.16 14.20 -8.75
C GLY A 478 20.84 15.54 -9.09
N GLY A 479 20.09 16.64 -9.12
CA GLY A 479 20.64 17.98 -9.46
C GLY A 479 20.68 18.31 -10.96
N LEU A 480 20.12 17.46 -11.83
CA LEU A 480 19.94 17.78 -13.24
C LEU A 480 18.82 18.80 -13.43
N SER A 481 19.02 19.77 -14.33
CA SER A 481 17.93 20.67 -14.74
C SER A 481 16.84 19.92 -15.50
N GLN A 482 15.61 20.47 -15.53
CA GLN A 482 14.48 19.87 -16.24
C GLN A 482 14.81 19.61 -17.73
N GLY A 483 15.51 20.55 -18.39
CA GLY A 483 15.96 20.37 -19.78
C GLY A 483 16.99 19.24 -19.93
N GLN A 484 17.89 19.04 -18.96
CA GLN A 484 18.84 17.93 -18.99
C GLN A 484 18.13 16.58 -18.81
N LYS A 485 17.14 16.49 -17.91
CA LYS A 485 16.31 15.30 -17.75
C LYS A 485 15.57 14.97 -19.07
N GLN A 486 14.99 15.97 -19.71
CA GLN A 486 14.28 15.78 -20.98
C GLN A 486 15.24 15.29 -22.09
N LEU A 487 16.47 15.86 -22.20
CA LEU A 487 17.48 15.37 -23.13
C LEU A 487 17.88 13.92 -22.88
N LEU A 488 17.91 13.44 -21.63
CA LEU A 488 18.13 12.02 -21.33
C LEU A 488 16.97 11.14 -21.81
N CYS A 489 15.72 11.58 -21.61
CA CYS A 489 14.54 10.86 -22.13
C CYS A 489 14.55 10.80 -23.66
N ILE A 490 14.91 11.90 -24.35
CA ILE A 490 15.07 11.90 -25.80
C ILE A 490 16.22 10.99 -26.23
N THR A 491 17.35 10.95 -25.50
CA THR A 491 18.49 10.05 -25.78
C THR A 491 18.07 8.59 -25.72
N ARG A 492 17.24 8.22 -24.74
CA ARG A 492 16.66 6.87 -24.58
C ARG A 492 15.90 6.45 -25.86
N VAL A 493 15.03 7.31 -26.35
CA VAL A 493 14.24 7.04 -27.56
C VAL A 493 15.11 7.05 -28.81
N MET A 494 16.11 7.95 -28.89
CA MET A 494 17.05 8.00 -30.02
C MET A 494 17.87 6.71 -30.14
N LEU A 495 18.23 6.08 -29.01
CA LEU A 495 18.98 4.81 -28.98
C LEU A 495 18.17 3.64 -29.52
N CYS A 496 16.86 3.62 -29.23
CA CYS A 496 15.95 2.52 -29.64
C CYS A 496 15.57 2.56 -31.13
N HIS A 497 15.68 3.71 -31.78
CA HIS A 497 15.30 3.92 -33.18
C HIS A 497 13.89 3.44 -33.58
N PRO A 498 12.83 3.73 -32.82
CA PRO A 498 11.49 3.29 -33.17
C PRO A 498 10.96 3.96 -34.43
N PRO A 499 10.14 3.28 -35.27
CA PRO A 499 9.55 3.83 -36.48
C PRO A 499 8.46 4.88 -36.23
N MET A 500 7.85 4.88 -35.06
CA MET A 500 6.78 5.78 -34.65
C MET A 500 7.14 6.50 -33.35
N LEU A 501 6.65 7.73 -33.20
CA LEU A 501 6.94 8.59 -32.07
C LEU A 501 5.66 9.19 -31.49
N ILE A 502 5.66 9.30 -30.15
CA ILE A 502 4.69 10.09 -29.39
C ILE A 502 5.47 11.11 -28.58
N LEU A 503 5.23 12.39 -28.83
CA LEU A 503 5.99 13.49 -28.25
C LEU A 503 5.05 14.47 -27.57
N ASP A 504 5.30 14.78 -26.29
CA ASP A 504 4.61 15.85 -25.56
C ASP A 504 5.58 17.00 -25.31
N GLU A 505 5.32 18.15 -25.99
CA GLU A 505 6.24 19.30 -26.05
C GLU A 505 6.11 20.30 -24.90
N ALA A 506 5.58 19.97 -23.75
CA ALA A 506 5.49 20.92 -22.65
C ALA A 506 6.87 21.27 -22.07
N THR A 507 7.31 22.53 -22.26
CA THR A 507 8.65 23.02 -21.87
C THR A 507 8.60 24.35 -21.09
N SER A 508 7.56 24.56 -20.30
CA SER A 508 7.28 25.86 -19.65
C SER A 508 8.32 26.34 -18.62
N SER A 509 9.34 25.52 -18.30
CA SER A 509 10.30 25.83 -17.22
C SER A 509 11.77 25.64 -17.64
N ILE A 510 12.09 25.75 -18.94
CA ILE A 510 13.44 25.48 -19.48
C ILE A 510 14.06 26.77 -19.99
N ASP A 511 15.38 26.96 -19.75
CA ASP A 511 16.10 28.10 -20.31
C ASP A 511 16.16 28.04 -21.83
N THR A 512 16.15 29.22 -22.47
CA THR A 512 16.07 29.36 -23.93
C THR A 512 17.17 28.60 -24.69
N ARG A 513 18.39 28.52 -24.15
CA ARG A 513 19.50 27.81 -24.81
C ARG A 513 19.31 26.30 -24.80
N THR A 514 18.85 25.76 -23.70
CA THR A 514 18.53 24.32 -23.58
C THR A 514 17.28 24.00 -24.40
N GLU A 515 16.32 24.90 -24.45
CA GLU A 515 15.12 24.78 -25.25
C GLU A 515 15.44 24.61 -26.75
N ILE A 516 16.34 25.42 -27.31
CA ILE A 516 16.78 25.27 -28.71
C ILE A 516 17.41 23.89 -28.94
N LYS A 517 18.19 23.37 -27.99
CA LYS A 517 18.78 22.02 -28.10
C LYS A 517 17.73 20.93 -28.12
N ILE A 518 16.71 21.06 -27.27
CA ILE A 518 15.58 20.10 -27.21
C ILE A 518 14.79 20.13 -28.52
N GLN A 519 14.54 21.32 -29.10
CA GLN A 519 13.88 21.45 -30.39
C GLN A 519 14.68 20.77 -31.52
N ASN A 520 15.97 21.00 -31.56
CA ASN A 520 16.85 20.37 -32.56
C ASN A 520 16.89 18.83 -32.34
N ALA A 521 16.87 18.38 -31.10
CA ALA A 521 16.81 16.96 -30.76
C ALA A 521 15.49 16.33 -31.22
N PHE A 522 14.35 16.99 -30.99
CA PHE A 522 13.06 16.54 -31.50
C PHE A 522 12.99 16.52 -33.01
N ALA A 523 13.46 17.61 -33.70
CA ALA A 523 13.49 17.67 -35.16
C ALA A 523 14.28 16.49 -35.75
N LYS A 524 15.46 16.19 -35.16
CA LYS A 524 16.28 15.05 -35.57
C LYS A 524 15.65 13.70 -35.24
N LEU A 525 14.95 13.60 -34.10
CA LEU A 525 14.25 12.38 -33.71
C LEU A 525 13.11 12.05 -34.67
N MET A 526 12.41 13.08 -35.20
CA MET A 526 11.27 12.93 -36.12
C MET A 526 11.65 12.64 -37.58
N GLU A 527 12.92 12.78 -37.95
CA GLU A 527 13.35 12.56 -39.36
C GLU A 527 12.99 11.13 -39.81
N GLY A 528 12.16 11.05 -40.88
CA GLY A 528 11.72 9.79 -41.49
C GLY A 528 10.80 8.91 -40.62
N ARG A 529 10.24 9.44 -39.54
CA ARG A 529 9.38 8.67 -38.58
C ARG A 529 8.00 9.27 -38.47
N THR A 530 7.00 8.41 -38.38
CA THR A 530 5.64 8.84 -38.10
C THR A 530 5.56 9.39 -36.67
N SER A 531 5.07 10.62 -36.51
CA SER A 531 5.15 11.31 -35.22
C SER A 531 3.83 11.94 -34.84
N PHE A 532 3.30 11.56 -33.66
CA PHE A 532 2.17 12.21 -33.01
C PHE A 532 2.71 13.18 -31.96
N ILE A 533 2.35 14.44 -32.07
CA ILE A 533 2.95 15.51 -31.29
C ILE A 533 1.86 16.32 -30.61
N VAL A 534 1.84 16.34 -29.27
CA VAL A 534 1.05 17.31 -28.52
C VAL A 534 1.77 18.63 -28.59
N ALA A 535 1.37 19.46 -29.58
CA ALA A 535 2.11 20.64 -29.95
C ALA A 535 1.70 21.85 -29.10
N HIS A 536 2.68 22.46 -28.47
CA HIS A 536 2.57 23.72 -27.75
C HIS A 536 3.37 24.84 -28.40
N ARG A 537 4.01 24.57 -29.54
CA ARG A 537 4.91 25.50 -30.23
C ARG A 537 4.49 25.76 -31.67
N LEU A 538 4.63 27.01 -32.07
CA LEU A 538 4.27 27.46 -33.42
C LEU A 538 5.04 26.71 -34.52
N SER A 539 6.36 26.55 -34.36
CA SER A 539 7.21 25.88 -35.35
C SER A 539 6.83 24.42 -35.60
N THR A 540 6.44 23.70 -34.53
CA THR A 540 5.99 22.32 -34.62
C THR A 540 4.65 22.24 -35.34
N ILE A 541 3.72 23.15 -35.02
CA ILE A 541 2.39 23.21 -35.62
C ILE A 541 2.50 23.54 -37.13
N GLN A 542 3.32 24.53 -37.52
CA GLN A 542 3.46 24.93 -38.88
C GLN A 542 4.09 23.87 -39.80
N ASN A 543 5.02 23.07 -39.26
CA ASN A 543 5.73 22.02 -39.98
C ASN A 543 5.05 20.65 -39.93
N ALA A 544 3.84 20.56 -39.39
CA ALA A 544 3.07 19.32 -39.32
C ALA A 544 2.34 19.08 -40.66
N ASP A 545 2.34 17.83 -41.11
CA ASP A 545 1.61 17.42 -42.32
C ASP A 545 0.09 17.41 -42.08
N VAL A 546 -0.32 17.06 -40.84
CA VAL A 546 -1.71 17.06 -40.39
C VAL A 546 -1.80 17.72 -39.03
N ILE A 547 -2.73 18.64 -38.86
CA ILE A 547 -3.07 19.26 -37.58
C ILE A 547 -4.46 18.80 -37.17
N LEU A 548 -4.56 18.23 -35.97
CA LEU A 548 -5.81 17.84 -35.33
C LEU A 548 -6.17 18.91 -34.27
N VAL A 549 -7.27 19.61 -34.49
CA VAL A 549 -7.71 20.68 -33.59
C VAL A 549 -8.76 20.12 -32.62
N MET A 550 -8.42 20.09 -31.34
CA MET A 550 -9.29 19.57 -30.29
C MET A 550 -9.94 20.68 -29.49
N LYS A 551 -11.24 20.51 -29.19
CA LYS A 551 -12.01 21.36 -28.29
C LYS A 551 -13.01 20.51 -27.53
N ASP A 552 -13.09 20.69 -26.21
CA ASP A 552 -14.05 20.01 -25.34
C ASP A 552 -14.09 18.47 -25.54
N GLY A 553 -12.91 17.87 -25.76
CA GLY A 553 -12.76 16.43 -25.97
C GLY A 553 -13.04 15.96 -27.41
N LYS A 554 -13.43 16.85 -28.33
CA LYS A 554 -13.76 16.51 -29.72
C LYS A 554 -12.72 17.07 -30.69
N ILE A 555 -12.48 16.36 -31.78
CA ILE A 555 -11.73 16.89 -32.92
C ILE A 555 -12.70 17.68 -33.78
N ILE A 556 -12.51 19.00 -33.85
CA ILE A 556 -13.40 19.93 -34.52
C ILE A 556 -12.90 20.35 -35.91
N GLU A 557 -11.59 20.31 -36.12
CA GLU A 557 -10.97 20.65 -37.39
C GLU A 557 -9.78 19.73 -37.66
N GLN A 558 -9.54 19.42 -38.96
CA GLN A 558 -8.42 18.63 -39.42
C GLN A 558 -7.93 19.18 -40.78
N GLY A 559 -6.62 19.27 -40.99
CA GLY A 559 -5.99 19.74 -42.19
C GLY A 559 -4.56 20.16 -41.96
N ASN A 560 -3.89 20.73 -42.98
CA ASN A 560 -2.58 21.36 -42.84
C ASN A 560 -2.71 22.80 -42.35
N HIS A 561 -1.57 23.44 -42.06
CA HIS A 561 -1.51 24.82 -41.56
C HIS A 561 -2.21 25.84 -42.46
N GLU A 562 -1.95 25.78 -43.76
CA GLU A 562 -2.50 26.72 -44.74
C GLU A 562 -4.00 26.54 -44.93
N GLU A 563 -4.46 25.26 -45.03
CA GLU A 563 -5.88 24.92 -45.16
C GLU A 563 -6.69 25.39 -43.94
N LEU A 564 -6.18 25.19 -42.74
CA LEU A 564 -6.88 25.55 -41.50
C LEU A 564 -6.91 27.07 -41.28
N LEU A 565 -5.85 27.80 -41.69
CA LEU A 565 -5.87 29.26 -41.69
C LEU A 565 -6.89 29.81 -42.67
N ALA A 566 -6.95 29.24 -43.90
CA ALA A 566 -7.90 29.66 -44.93
C ALA A 566 -9.37 29.45 -44.51
N LYS A 567 -9.66 28.43 -43.70
CA LYS A 567 -11.00 28.16 -43.13
C LYS A 567 -11.46 29.24 -42.15
N GLN A 568 -10.55 30.06 -41.61
CA GLN A 568 -10.83 31.07 -40.57
C GLN A 568 -11.65 30.53 -39.36
N GLY A 569 -11.46 29.26 -39.04
CA GLY A 569 -12.16 28.56 -37.99
C GLY A 569 -11.52 28.72 -36.61
N PHE A 570 -11.72 27.72 -35.74
CA PHE A 570 -11.19 27.72 -34.40
C PHE A 570 -9.65 27.72 -34.37
N TYR A 571 -9.02 27.00 -35.32
CA TYR A 571 -7.56 26.99 -35.45
C TYR A 571 -7.01 28.37 -35.77
N ALA A 572 -7.60 29.09 -36.70
CA ALA A 572 -7.16 30.42 -37.06
C ALA A 572 -7.25 31.40 -35.89
N ASN A 573 -8.34 31.32 -35.12
CA ASN A 573 -8.52 32.12 -33.89
C ASN A 573 -7.49 31.74 -32.83
N LEU A 574 -7.24 30.44 -32.59
CA LEU A 574 -6.24 29.95 -31.64
C LEU A 574 -4.84 30.43 -32.04
N TYR A 575 -4.50 30.34 -33.33
CA TYR A 575 -3.24 30.80 -33.90
C TYR A 575 -3.04 32.30 -33.69
N GLN A 576 -4.05 33.11 -34.03
CA GLN A 576 -4.00 34.56 -33.85
C GLN A 576 -3.86 34.97 -32.40
N SER A 577 -4.58 34.31 -31.49
CA SER A 577 -4.56 34.64 -30.05
C SER A 577 -3.26 34.27 -29.36
N GLN A 578 -2.60 33.19 -29.78
CA GLN A 578 -1.41 32.68 -29.11
C GLN A 578 -0.08 33.07 -29.81
N PHE A 579 -0.09 33.24 -31.11
CA PHE A 579 1.14 33.31 -31.91
C PHE A 579 1.23 34.49 -32.87
N ALA A 580 0.14 35.13 -33.26
CA ALA A 580 0.18 36.34 -34.06
C ALA A 580 0.35 37.57 -33.14
N LYS A 581 1.54 38.14 -33.18
CA LYS A 581 1.81 39.51 -32.65
C LYS A 581 1.70 40.53 -33.76
#